data_13e5abc284b99b6541c9adaae0a30da3
#
_entry.id   13e5abc284b99b6541c9adaae0a30da3
#
_cell.length_a   1.000
_cell.length_b   1.000
_cell.length_c   1.000
_cell.angle_alpha   90.00
_cell.angle_beta   90.00
_cell.angle_gamma   90.00
#
_symmetry.space_group_name_H-M   'P 1'
#
loop_
_entity.id
_entity.type
_entity.pdbx_description
1 polymer ?
#
loop_
_entity_poly.entity_id
_entity_poly.type
_entity_poly.pdbx_seq_one_letter_code
_entity_poly.pdbx_strand_id
1 'polypeptide(L)'
;MVGYILIILITTLIAATYQNTKNKAIFIFLVLFPSFFCGFRELGTDYFIYLERFRYIARGLRVSISGTDLSAPFYGFFGLINHICGNYQVAIFIISFVTIFIAFYLICQHSEDISVSVAVFSYMTMFYFLSFNIFRQCLAAEFYALGIYLF
;
A
#
# COMPACT_ATOMS: atom_id res chain seq x y z
N MET A 1 19.79 0.32 -5.06
CA MET A 1 19.58 1.70 -4.57
C MET A 1 19.05 2.65 -5.65
N VAL A 2 19.64 2.69 -6.85
CA VAL A 2 19.20 3.62 -7.93
C VAL A 2 17.71 3.49 -8.27
N GLY A 3 17.18 2.27 -8.39
CA GLY A 3 15.76 2.06 -8.70
C GLY A 3 14.79 2.67 -7.69
N TYR A 4 15.12 2.65 -6.41
CA TYR A 4 14.27 3.25 -5.36
C TYR A 4 14.24 4.78 -5.46
N ILE A 5 15.39 5.40 -5.73
CA ILE A 5 15.47 6.85 -5.92
C ILE A 5 14.62 7.25 -7.14
N LEU A 6 14.71 6.49 -8.23
CA LEU A 6 13.91 6.75 -9.43
C LEU A 6 12.40 6.66 -9.15
N ILE A 7 11.94 5.67 -8.38
CA ILE A 7 10.52 5.54 -8.02
C ILE A 7 10.05 6.77 -7.23
N ILE A 8 10.83 7.22 -6.24
CA ILE A 8 10.50 8.43 -5.46
C ILE A 8 10.40 9.64 -6.38
N LEU A 9 11.42 9.87 -7.21
CA LEU A 9 11.47 11.04 -8.08
C LEU A 9 10.33 11.04 -9.10
N ILE A 10 10.07 9.92 -9.77
CA ILE A 10 8.99 9.81 -10.77
C ILE A 10 7.63 10.01 -10.09
N THR A 11 7.38 9.36 -8.94
CA THR A 11 6.12 9.53 -8.20
C THR A 11 5.92 11.00 -7.78
N THR A 12 6.98 11.66 -7.32
CA THR A 12 6.94 13.08 -6.94
C THR A 12 6.65 13.99 -8.15
N LEU A 13 7.23 13.73 -9.32
CA LEU A 13 6.95 14.45 -10.56
C LEU A 13 5.50 14.27 -11.02
N ILE A 14 4.96 13.05 -10.91
CA ILE A 14 3.54 12.78 -11.21
C ILE A 14 2.65 13.56 -10.23
N ALA A 15 3.00 13.61 -8.94
CA ALA A 15 2.28 14.39 -7.94
C ALA A 15 2.31 15.90 -8.21
N ALA A 16 3.44 16.43 -8.64
CA ALA A 16 3.55 17.84 -9.05
C ALA A 16 2.67 18.14 -10.28
N THR A 17 2.64 17.23 -11.25
CA THR A 17 1.76 17.35 -12.43
C THR A 17 0.28 17.30 -12.02
N TYR A 18 -0.09 16.38 -11.10
CA TYR A 18 -1.43 16.31 -10.55
C TYR A 18 -1.81 17.60 -9.82
N GLN A 19 -0.93 18.17 -8.99
CA GLN A 19 -1.18 19.39 -8.24
C GLN A 19 -1.58 20.55 -9.17
N ASN A 20 -0.96 20.64 -10.35
CA ASN A 20 -1.24 21.70 -11.32
C ASN A 20 -2.50 21.45 -12.15
N THR A 21 -2.79 20.19 -12.47
CA THR A 21 -3.85 19.83 -13.43
C THR A 21 -5.14 19.37 -12.78
N LYS A 22 -5.07 18.82 -11.55
CA LYS A 22 -6.16 18.13 -10.82
C LYS A 22 -6.85 17.05 -11.67
N ASN A 23 -6.15 16.47 -12.63
CA ASN A 23 -6.68 15.49 -13.56
C ASN A 23 -6.79 14.10 -12.89
N LYS A 24 -7.99 13.51 -12.93
CA LYS A 24 -8.27 12.19 -12.34
C LYS A 24 -7.41 11.07 -12.95
N ALA A 25 -7.09 11.14 -14.24
CA ALA A 25 -6.23 10.13 -14.87
C ALA A 25 -4.80 10.18 -14.31
N ILE A 26 -4.28 11.38 -14.04
CA ILE A 26 -2.97 11.56 -13.41
C ILE A 26 -2.99 11.05 -11.96
N PHE A 27 -4.10 11.25 -11.22
CA PHE A 27 -4.25 10.68 -9.88
C PHE A 27 -4.23 9.15 -9.90
N ILE A 28 -4.96 8.52 -10.83
CA ILE A 28 -4.93 7.05 -10.98
C ILE A 28 -3.51 6.57 -11.26
N PHE A 29 -2.78 7.25 -12.15
CA PHE A 29 -1.39 6.89 -12.46
C PHE A 29 -0.45 7.13 -11.28
N LEU A 30 -0.66 8.20 -10.52
CA LEU A 30 0.07 8.50 -9.27
C LEU A 30 -0.03 7.36 -8.26
N VAL A 31 -1.21 6.75 -8.13
CA VAL A 31 -1.43 5.62 -7.22
C VAL A 31 -0.89 4.31 -7.81
N LEU A 32 -1.21 4.02 -9.07
CA LEU A 32 -0.85 2.74 -9.70
C LEU A 32 0.65 2.53 -9.83
N PHE A 33 1.40 3.57 -10.18
CA PHE A 33 2.83 3.47 -10.43
C PHE A 33 3.62 2.93 -9.22
N PRO A 34 3.57 3.54 -8.01
CA PRO A 34 4.26 2.99 -6.85
C PRO A 34 3.63 1.69 -6.33
N SER A 35 2.31 1.48 -6.52
CA SER A 35 1.64 0.24 -6.12
C SER A 35 2.15 -0.94 -6.93
N PHE A 36 2.39 -0.77 -8.22
CA PHE A 36 2.96 -1.79 -9.08
C PHE A 36 4.34 -2.22 -8.57
N PHE A 37 5.23 -1.27 -8.31
CA PHE A 37 6.54 -1.57 -7.74
C PHE A 37 6.45 -2.28 -6.39
N CYS A 38 5.54 -1.84 -5.53
CA CYS A 38 5.33 -2.46 -4.23
C CYS A 38 4.79 -3.89 -4.36
N GLY A 39 3.85 -4.13 -5.28
CA GLY A 39 3.19 -5.42 -5.46
C GLY A 39 4.06 -6.49 -6.12
N PHE A 40 4.93 -6.10 -7.06
CA PHE A 40 5.72 -7.04 -7.86
C PHE A 40 7.17 -7.21 -7.38
N ARG A 41 7.48 -6.72 -6.20
CA ARG A 41 8.81 -6.94 -5.60
C ARG A 41 8.90 -8.32 -4.92
N GLU A 42 10.09 -8.86 -4.90
CA GLU A 42 10.48 -10.05 -4.13
C GLU A 42 11.41 -9.68 -2.95
N LEU A 43 11.32 -8.44 -2.46
CA LEU A 43 12.19 -7.88 -1.44
C LEU A 43 11.39 -7.49 -0.20
N GLY A 44 12.02 -7.62 0.96
CA GLY A 44 11.46 -7.28 2.26
C GLY A 44 11.62 -8.42 3.25
N THR A 45 11.92 -8.11 4.50
CA THR A 45 12.13 -9.11 5.56
C THR A 45 10.90 -9.98 5.78
N ASP A 46 9.71 -9.40 5.65
CA ASP A 46 8.45 -10.09 5.86
C ASP A 46 7.88 -10.77 4.61
N TYR A 47 8.51 -10.56 3.43
CA TYR A 47 8.02 -11.13 2.17
C TYR A 47 7.80 -12.64 2.24
N PHE A 48 8.81 -13.38 2.72
CA PHE A 48 8.73 -14.83 2.82
C PHE A 48 7.71 -15.29 3.86
N ILE A 49 7.55 -14.54 4.96
CA ILE A 49 6.56 -14.83 6.00
C ILE A 49 5.14 -14.70 5.43
N TYR A 50 4.87 -13.62 4.69
CA TYR A 50 3.55 -13.44 4.05
C TYR A 50 3.31 -14.44 2.94
N LEU A 51 4.32 -14.80 2.14
CA LEU A 51 4.23 -15.81 1.10
C LEU A 51 3.90 -17.19 1.70
N GLU A 52 4.57 -17.57 2.78
CA GLU A 52 4.30 -18.82 3.48
C GLU A 52 2.87 -18.85 4.01
N ARG A 53 2.43 -17.82 4.71
CA ARG A 53 1.07 -17.70 5.23
C ARG A 53 0.02 -17.73 4.13
N PHE A 54 0.27 -17.06 3.00
CA PHE A 54 -0.58 -17.13 1.82
C PHE A 54 -0.72 -18.57 1.31
N ARG A 55 0.40 -19.31 1.23
CA ARG A 55 0.39 -20.72 0.83
C ARG A 55 -0.39 -21.62 1.81
N TYR A 56 -0.31 -21.36 3.11
CA TYR A 56 -1.12 -22.05 4.11
C TYR A 56 -2.62 -21.81 3.89
N ILE A 57 -3.01 -20.57 3.71
CA ILE A 57 -4.42 -20.18 3.44
C ILE A 57 -4.90 -20.81 2.12
N ALA A 58 -4.06 -20.80 1.06
CA ALA A 58 -4.37 -21.39 -0.23
C ALA A 58 -4.64 -22.92 -0.14
N ARG A 59 -4.01 -23.59 0.82
CA ARG A 59 -4.21 -25.04 1.09
C ARG A 59 -5.41 -25.33 2.01
N GLY A 60 -6.20 -24.33 2.37
CA GLY A 60 -7.31 -24.46 3.30
C GLY A 60 -6.88 -24.71 4.75
N LEU A 61 -5.60 -24.58 5.06
CA LEU A 61 -5.07 -24.71 6.41
C LEU A 61 -5.40 -23.45 7.20
N ARG A 62 -5.98 -23.61 8.38
CA ARG A 62 -6.19 -22.49 9.29
C ARG A 62 -4.82 -22.00 9.77
N VAL A 63 -4.48 -20.76 9.48
CA VAL A 63 -3.38 -20.09 10.18
C VAL A 63 -3.81 -20.07 11.65
N SER A 64 -3.06 -20.78 12.52
CA SER A 64 -3.34 -20.77 13.96
C SER A 64 -3.12 -19.36 14.47
N ILE A 65 -4.22 -18.63 14.59
CA ILE A 65 -4.24 -17.30 15.17
C ILE A 65 -4.48 -17.59 16.66
N SER A 66 -3.46 -17.42 17.50
CA SER A 66 -3.65 -17.44 18.94
C SER A 66 -4.76 -16.44 19.29
N GLY A 67 -5.71 -16.79 20.14
CA GLY A 67 -6.98 -16.09 20.34
C GLY A 67 -6.96 -14.60 20.73
N THR A 68 -5.79 -13.95 20.72
CA THR A 68 -5.56 -12.54 20.99
C THR A 68 -4.87 -11.82 19.80
N ASP A 69 -4.75 -12.48 18.65
CA ASP A 69 -4.02 -11.90 17.51
C ASP A 69 -4.88 -10.87 16.76
N LEU A 70 -4.60 -9.58 17.00
CA LEU A 70 -5.19 -8.44 16.30
C LEU A 70 -4.99 -8.47 14.77
N SER A 71 -4.21 -9.41 14.26
CA SER A 71 -3.99 -9.61 12.82
C SER A 71 -5.07 -10.44 12.12
N ALA A 72 -6.03 -11.00 12.85
CA ALA A 72 -7.10 -11.83 12.29
C ALA A 72 -7.87 -11.16 11.13
N PRO A 73 -8.27 -9.88 11.21
CA PRO A 73 -8.96 -9.21 10.09
C PRO A 73 -8.10 -9.11 8.83
N PHE A 74 -6.79 -8.87 8.99
CA PHE A 74 -5.86 -8.82 7.87
C PHE A 74 -5.75 -10.19 7.16
N TYR A 75 -5.63 -11.27 7.91
CA TYR A 75 -5.57 -12.62 7.32
C TYR A 75 -6.91 -13.06 6.72
N GLY A 76 -8.03 -12.61 7.26
CA GLY A 76 -9.34 -12.79 6.65
C GLY A 76 -9.44 -12.11 5.29
N PHE A 77 -9.01 -10.85 5.20
CA PHE A 77 -8.92 -10.10 3.96
C PHE A 77 -7.96 -10.75 2.95
N PHE A 78 -6.81 -11.19 3.43
CA PHE A 78 -5.81 -11.91 2.63
C PHE A 78 -6.35 -13.23 2.08
N GLY A 79 -7.12 -13.97 2.90
CA GLY A 79 -7.81 -15.19 2.49
C GLY A 79 -8.88 -14.96 1.43
N LEU A 80 -9.65 -13.86 1.56
CA LEU A 80 -10.65 -13.46 0.57
C LEU A 80 -9.99 -13.16 -0.78
N ILE A 81 -8.91 -12.38 -0.80
CA ILE A 81 -8.16 -12.09 -2.02
C ILE A 81 -7.61 -13.36 -2.65
N ASN A 82 -7.09 -14.28 -1.82
CA ASN A 82 -6.61 -15.57 -2.31
C ASN A 82 -7.72 -16.40 -2.96
N HIS A 83 -8.91 -16.40 -2.37
CA HIS A 83 -10.07 -17.10 -2.93
C HIS A 83 -10.46 -16.55 -4.32
N ILE A 84 -10.33 -15.24 -4.51
CA ILE A 84 -10.69 -14.56 -5.77
C ILE A 84 -9.59 -14.71 -6.83
N CYS A 85 -8.35 -14.48 -6.47
CA CYS A 85 -7.23 -14.30 -7.42
C CYS A 85 -6.28 -15.51 -7.49
N GLY A 86 -6.16 -16.30 -6.41
CA GLY A 86 -5.29 -17.48 -6.33
C GLY A 86 -3.78 -17.20 -6.47
N ASN A 87 -3.38 -15.92 -6.58
CA ASN A 87 -2.00 -15.51 -6.86
C ASN A 87 -1.50 -14.55 -5.79
N TYR A 88 -0.36 -14.90 -5.17
CA TYR A 88 0.27 -14.11 -4.12
C TYR A 88 0.67 -12.70 -4.57
N GLN A 89 1.26 -12.57 -5.76
CA GLN A 89 1.70 -11.26 -6.28
C GLN A 89 0.52 -10.31 -6.49
N VAL A 90 -0.61 -10.85 -6.98
CA VAL A 90 -1.85 -10.07 -7.12
C VAL A 90 -2.38 -9.66 -5.76
N ALA A 91 -2.32 -10.54 -4.75
CA ALA A 91 -2.74 -10.21 -3.39
C ALA A 91 -1.91 -9.06 -2.79
N ILE A 92 -0.59 -9.12 -2.91
CA ILE A 92 0.31 -8.06 -2.43
C ILE A 92 0.07 -6.75 -3.22
N PHE A 93 -0.13 -6.83 -4.53
CA PHE A 93 -0.46 -5.67 -5.35
C PHE A 93 -1.75 -4.98 -4.87
N ILE A 94 -2.83 -5.75 -4.62
CA ILE A 94 -4.10 -5.20 -4.14
C ILE A 94 -3.93 -4.51 -2.79
N ILE A 95 -3.22 -5.14 -1.85
CA ILE A 95 -2.96 -4.55 -0.53
C ILE A 95 -2.13 -3.26 -0.67
N SER A 96 -1.08 -3.29 -1.47
CA SER A 96 -0.25 -2.12 -1.75
C SER A 96 -1.05 -0.99 -2.39
N PHE A 97 -1.90 -1.34 -3.35
CA PHE A 97 -2.78 -0.39 -4.02
C PHE A 97 -3.74 0.29 -3.03
N VAL A 98 -4.40 -0.47 -2.17
CA VAL A 98 -5.32 0.08 -1.16
C VAL A 98 -4.58 1.00 -0.19
N THR A 99 -3.42 0.58 0.32
CA THR A 99 -2.60 1.38 1.24
C THR A 99 -2.18 2.71 0.61
N ILE A 100 -1.60 2.66 -0.58
CA ILE A 100 -1.11 3.86 -1.29
C ILE A 100 -2.28 4.75 -1.74
N PHE A 101 -3.40 4.14 -2.16
CA PHE A 101 -4.59 4.88 -2.55
C PHE A 101 -5.12 5.72 -1.40
N ILE A 102 -5.28 5.13 -0.20
CA ILE A 102 -5.77 5.86 0.98
C ILE A 102 -4.83 7.01 1.32
N ALA A 103 -3.51 6.76 1.40
CA ALA A 103 -2.52 7.79 1.70
C ALA A 103 -2.58 8.95 0.71
N PHE A 104 -2.54 8.66 -0.59
CA PHE A 104 -2.53 9.70 -1.61
C PHE A 104 -3.89 10.39 -1.76
N TYR A 105 -4.98 9.68 -1.52
CA TYR A 105 -6.30 10.28 -1.45
C TYR A 105 -6.35 11.34 -0.35
N LEU A 106 -5.94 11.00 0.88
CA LEU A 106 -5.91 11.94 2.01
C LEU A 106 -5.01 13.14 1.73
N ILE A 107 -3.80 12.92 1.19
CA ILE A 107 -2.89 14.01 0.79
C ILE A 107 -3.57 14.94 -0.24
N CYS A 108 -4.24 14.37 -1.23
CA CYS A 108 -4.90 15.17 -2.27
C CYS A 108 -6.13 15.92 -1.77
N GLN A 109 -6.84 15.43 -0.76
CA GLN A 109 -7.96 16.15 -0.13
C GLN A 109 -7.48 17.43 0.59
N HIS A 110 -6.27 17.41 1.14
CA HIS A 110 -5.65 18.56 1.79
C HIS A 110 -4.78 19.43 0.83
N SER A 111 -5.01 19.31 -0.46
CA SER A 111 -4.19 20.00 -1.49
C SER A 111 -4.32 21.52 -1.51
N GLU A 112 -5.26 22.11 -0.75
CA GLU A 112 -5.38 23.54 -0.56
C GLU A 112 -4.44 24.05 0.54
N ASP A 113 -4.18 23.21 1.56
CA ASP A 113 -3.38 23.57 2.73
C ASP A 113 -1.91 23.16 2.57
N ILE A 114 -1.64 22.10 1.81
CA ILE A 114 -0.29 21.53 1.66
C ILE A 114 0.08 21.31 0.20
N SER A 115 1.38 21.39 -0.09
CA SER A 115 1.89 20.98 -1.40
C SER A 115 1.82 19.46 -1.56
N VAL A 116 1.00 18.98 -2.50
CA VAL A 116 0.83 17.55 -2.80
C VAL A 116 2.16 16.90 -3.16
N SER A 117 2.99 17.55 -3.95
CA SER A 117 4.31 17.02 -4.35
C SER A 117 5.25 16.84 -3.16
N VAL A 118 5.29 17.80 -2.23
CA VAL A 118 6.11 17.71 -1.02
C VAL A 118 5.59 16.63 -0.08
N ALA A 119 4.27 16.53 0.12
CA ALA A 119 3.65 15.53 0.96
C ALA A 119 3.88 14.11 0.40
N VAL A 120 3.71 13.92 -0.92
CA VAL A 120 4.00 12.64 -1.59
C VAL A 120 5.48 12.30 -1.50
N PHE A 121 6.39 13.25 -1.71
CA PHE A 121 7.82 13.01 -1.53
C PHE A 121 8.15 12.56 -0.10
N SER A 122 7.59 13.23 0.91
CA SER A 122 7.79 12.86 2.32
C SER A 122 7.22 11.46 2.62
N TYR A 123 6.02 11.14 2.12
CA TYR A 123 5.44 9.81 2.25
C TYR A 123 6.33 8.74 1.59
N MET A 124 6.78 8.96 0.37
CA MET A 124 7.63 8.02 -0.36
C MET A 124 8.99 7.80 0.29
N THR A 125 9.56 8.80 0.93
CA THR A 125 10.86 8.67 1.60
C THR A 125 10.76 8.04 2.99
N MET A 126 9.69 8.32 3.74
CA MET A 126 9.56 7.89 5.14
C MET A 126 8.75 6.62 5.30
N PHE A 127 7.60 6.50 4.63
CA PHE A 127 6.61 5.44 4.88
C PHE A 127 6.56 4.36 3.80
N TYR A 128 6.79 4.71 2.54
CA TYR A 128 6.67 3.77 1.43
C TYR A 128 7.57 2.53 1.59
N PHE A 129 8.82 2.73 2.00
CA PHE A 129 9.75 1.61 2.22
C PHE A 129 9.50 0.86 3.53
N LEU A 130 8.95 1.54 4.55
CA LEU A 130 8.48 0.87 5.76
C LEU A 130 7.33 -0.09 5.45
N SER A 131 6.42 0.28 4.56
CA SER A 131 5.32 -0.59 4.15
C SER A 131 5.78 -1.92 3.57
N PHE A 132 7.04 -2.01 3.14
CA PHE A 132 7.64 -3.25 2.64
C PHE A 132 7.85 -4.31 3.72
N ASN A 133 8.07 -3.90 4.93
CA ASN A 133 8.35 -4.80 6.04
C ASN A 133 7.16 -4.95 7.00
N ILE A 134 6.32 -3.93 7.11
CA ILE A 134 5.23 -3.86 8.09
C ILE A 134 3.86 -3.60 7.43
N PHE A 135 3.56 -4.32 6.36
CA PHE A 135 2.33 -4.15 5.56
C PHE A 135 1.05 -4.00 6.39
N ARG A 136 0.86 -4.87 7.39
CA ARG A 136 -0.35 -4.86 8.23
C ARG A 136 -0.51 -3.57 9.00
N GLN A 137 0.61 -3.08 9.54
CA GLN A 137 0.62 -1.86 10.36
C GLN A 137 0.39 -0.62 9.50
N CYS A 138 1.00 -0.56 8.31
CA CYS A 138 0.77 0.54 7.37
C CYS A 138 -0.69 0.58 6.91
N LEU A 139 -1.25 -0.56 6.51
CA LEU A 139 -2.65 -0.63 6.11
C LEU A 139 -3.60 -0.21 7.25
N ALA A 140 -3.34 -0.66 8.48
CA ALA A 140 -4.12 -0.27 9.65
C ALA A 140 -4.01 1.23 9.95
N ALA A 141 -2.81 1.82 9.85
CA ALA A 141 -2.59 3.24 10.03
C ALA A 141 -3.34 4.09 8.99
N GLU A 142 -3.34 3.65 7.72
CA GLU A 142 -4.06 4.34 6.65
C GLU A 142 -5.59 4.27 6.85
N PHE A 143 -6.13 3.13 7.26
CA PHE A 143 -7.56 3.05 7.60
C PHE A 143 -7.91 3.89 8.83
N TYR A 144 -7.03 3.97 9.82
CA TYR A 144 -7.23 4.83 10.98
C TYR A 144 -7.24 6.31 10.58
N ALA A 145 -6.27 6.73 9.76
CA ALA A 145 -6.21 8.10 9.23
C ALA A 145 -7.46 8.44 8.39
N LEU A 146 -7.92 7.51 7.55
CA LEU A 146 -9.15 7.68 6.78
C LEU A 146 -10.38 7.79 7.71
N GLY A 147 -10.43 7.00 8.77
CA GLY A 147 -11.49 7.09 9.79
C GLY A 147 -11.53 8.47 10.44
N ILE A 148 -10.38 9.01 10.87
CA ILE A 148 -10.31 10.37 11.44
C ILE A 148 -10.78 11.43 10.43
N TYR A 149 -10.43 11.26 9.15
CA TYR A 149 -10.84 12.21 8.11
C TYR A 149 -12.35 12.20 7.84
N LEU A 150 -13.02 11.05 7.97
CA LEU A 150 -14.45 10.90 7.66
C LEU A 150 -15.37 11.26 8.83
N PHE A 151 -14.89 11.33 10.07
CA PHE A 151 -15.65 11.62 11.29
C PHE A 151 -15.13 12.86 12.03
#